data_74837c5d56877783d151f57d69b1bdcb
#
_entry.id   74837c5d56877783d151f57d69b1bdcb
#
_cell.length_a   1.000
_cell.length_b   1.000
_cell.length_c   1.000
_cell.angle_alpha   90.00
_cell.angle_beta   90.00
_cell.angle_gamma   90.00
#
_symmetry.space_group_name_H-M   'P 1'
#
loop_
_entity.id
_entity.type
_entity.pdbx_description
1 polymer ?
#
loop_
_entity_poly.entity_id
_entity_poly.type
_entity_poly.pdbx_seq_one_letter_code
_entity_poly.pdbx_strand_id
1 'polypeptide(L)'
;MNRKTITVKVGGHVMVNGPVTPIPVKAKPTTIDAIVPQVPVGEPPAGFRDILLRDGPEAFAKAVRNHQGLLLTDTTFRDAHQSLLATRVRTHDLKLISPYVAHNMHQLFSIENWGGATFDVAMRFLYECPWQRLQEMRELVPNIPFQMLLRGANAVGYTNYPDNTVYKFCEVAKENGMDIFRVFDSLNYLPNMILGMEAAGNAGGVVEAAISYTGDVCDPLRTKYSLDYYLALAKELVAAGTHILCIKVRASCPHTHTHRAPVR
;
A
#
# COMPACT_ATOMS: atom_id res chain seq x y z
N MET A 1 37.26 -8.14 33.78
CA MET A 1 35.94 -7.56 33.44
C MET A 1 34.94 -8.69 33.25
N ASN A 2 34.04 -8.90 34.21
CA ASN A 2 32.98 -9.91 34.09
C ASN A 2 32.00 -9.47 33.01
N ARG A 3 32.12 -10.03 31.81
CA ARG A 3 31.10 -9.87 30.77
C ARG A 3 29.84 -10.60 31.23
N LYS A 4 28.80 -9.87 31.59
CA LYS A 4 27.48 -10.44 31.88
C LYS A 4 27.01 -11.14 30.61
N THR A 5 26.76 -12.42 30.70
CA THR A 5 26.17 -13.20 29.61
C THR A 5 24.73 -12.78 29.46
N ILE A 6 24.38 -12.21 28.30
CA ILE A 6 23.00 -11.87 27.98
C ILE A 6 22.41 -13.04 27.20
N THR A 7 21.36 -13.62 27.74
CA THR A 7 20.63 -14.70 27.08
C THR A 7 19.33 -14.14 26.51
N VAL A 8 19.15 -14.22 25.21
CA VAL A 8 17.92 -13.81 24.52
C VAL A 8 17.34 -15.02 23.80
N LYS A 9 16.05 -15.27 23.99
CA LYS A 9 15.31 -16.31 23.25
C LYS A 9 14.68 -15.68 22.02
N VAL A 10 15.05 -16.17 20.85
CA VAL A 10 14.49 -15.71 19.57
C VAL A 10 14.16 -16.94 18.74
N GLY A 11 12.89 -17.11 18.38
CA GLY A 11 12.45 -18.15 17.46
C GLY A 11 12.85 -19.58 17.86
N GLY A 12 12.81 -19.92 19.15
CA GLY A 12 13.22 -21.22 19.63
C GLY A 12 14.74 -21.43 19.82
N HIS A 13 15.53 -20.37 19.63
CA HIS A 13 16.97 -20.37 19.86
C HIS A 13 17.35 -19.56 21.08
N VAL A 14 18.39 -20.00 21.81
CA VAL A 14 19.03 -19.21 22.87
C VAL A 14 20.28 -18.57 22.29
N MET A 15 20.28 -17.24 22.25
CA MET A 15 21.48 -16.47 21.91
C MET A 15 22.21 -16.13 23.20
N VAL A 16 23.40 -16.70 23.34
CA VAL A 16 24.36 -16.33 24.38
C VAL A 16 25.48 -15.57 23.67
N ASN A 17 26.34 -14.83 24.36
CA ASN A 17 27.51 -14.17 23.76
C ASN A 17 28.37 -15.15 22.94
N GLY A 18 27.89 -15.54 21.76
CA GLY A 18 28.46 -16.59 20.93
C GLY A 18 27.43 -17.12 19.93
N PRO A 19 27.74 -18.26 19.30
CA PRO A 19 26.87 -18.87 18.29
C PRO A 19 25.50 -19.25 18.88
N VAL A 20 24.48 -19.15 18.04
CA VAL A 20 23.11 -19.54 18.40
C VAL A 20 23.06 -21.04 18.70
N THR A 21 22.65 -21.38 19.91
CA THR A 21 22.41 -22.78 20.27
C THR A 21 20.93 -23.10 20.08
N PRO A 22 20.57 -24.06 19.21
CA PRO A 22 19.18 -24.46 19.06
C PRO A 22 18.65 -25.00 20.38
N ILE A 23 17.55 -24.44 20.88
CA ILE A 23 16.79 -25.08 21.95
C ILE A 23 15.90 -26.11 21.24
N PRO A 24 15.93 -27.38 21.63
CA PRO A 24 14.97 -28.35 21.15
C PRO A 24 13.60 -27.96 21.68
N VAL A 25 12.91 -27.13 20.92
CA VAL A 25 11.50 -26.80 21.20
C VAL A 25 10.71 -28.02 20.72
N LYS A 26 10.23 -28.84 21.64
CA LYS A 26 9.09 -29.70 21.38
C LYS A 26 7.83 -28.81 21.26
N ALA A 27 7.82 -27.92 20.29
CA ALA A 27 6.61 -27.30 19.84
C ALA A 27 5.83 -28.42 19.13
N LYS A 28 4.77 -28.89 19.77
CA LYS A 28 3.73 -29.57 19.01
C LYS A 28 3.33 -28.58 17.91
N PRO A 29 3.39 -28.97 16.63
CA PRO A 29 2.78 -28.15 15.61
C PRO A 29 1.30 -28.04 15.97
N THR A 30 0.88 -26.93 16.51
CA THR A 30 -0.52 -26.56 16.54
C THR A 30 -0.86 -26.25 15.09
N THR A 31 -1.33 -27.23 14.36
CA THR A 31 -2.08 -27.00 13.13
C THR A 31 -3.37 -26.28 13.55
N ILE A 32 -3.28 -24.97 13.69
CA ILE A 32 -4.49 -24.17 13.71
C ILE A 32 -4.90 -24.11 12.24
N ASP A 33 -5.88 -24.93 11.88
CA ASP A 33 -6.52 -24.80 10.59
C ASP A 33 -7.09 -23.37 10.53
N ALA A 34 -6.71 -22.64 9.49
CA ALA A 34 -7.22 -21.29 9.30
C ALA A 34 -8.75 -21.35 9.20
N ILE A 35 -9.45 -20.74 10.15
CA ILE A 35 -10.90 -20.60 10.08
C ILE A 35 -11.19 -19.53 9.03
N VAL A 36 -11.45 -19.97 7.81
CA VAL A 36 -11.90 -19.09 6.74
C VAL A 36 -13.40 -18.91 6.88
N PRO A 37 -13.91 -17.66 6.97
CA PRO A 37 -15.35 -17.44 7.04
C PRO A 37 -16.05 -17.99 5.79
N GLN A 38 -17.30 -18.43 5.95
CA GLN A 38 -18.11 -18.89 4.81
C GLN A 38 -18.36 -17.72 3.84
N VAL A 39 -18.19 -18.00 2.57
CA VAL A 39 -18.43 -17.03 1.49
C VAL A 39 -19.82 -17.27 0.93
N PRO A 40 -20.64 -16.22 0.72
CA PRO A 40 -21.91 -16.35 0.00
C PRO A 40 -21.71 -16.98 -1.39
N VAL A 41 -22.69 -17.74 -1.83
CA VAL A 41 -22.67 -18.35 -3.17
C VAL A 41 -23.10 -17.32 -4.20
N GLY A 42 -22.37 -17.24 -5.33
CA GLY A 42 -22.67 -16.35 -6.45
C GLY A 42 -21.61 -15.28 -6.67
N GLU A 43 -21.91 -14.35 -7.55
CA GLU A 43 -21.04 -13.21 -7.84
C GLU A 43 -21.06 -12.21 -6.68
N PRO A 44 -19.90 -11.58 -6.35
CA PRO A 44 -19.86 -10.56 -5.34
C PRO A 44 -20.65 -9.31 -5.76
N PRO A 45 -21.20 -8.54 -4.79
CA PRO A 45 -21.92 -7.30 -5.08
C PRO A 45 -21.03 -6.30 -5.83
N ALA A 46 -21.65 -5.43 -6.65
CA ALA A 46 -20.94 -4.36 -7.35
C ALA A 46 -20.19 -3.45 -6.38
N GLY A 47 -19.00 -3.02 -6.76
CA GLY A 47 -18.13 -2.13 -5.99
C GLY A 47 -17.62 -0.95 -6.81
N PHE A 48 -16.69 -0.20 -6.25
CA PHE A 48 -16.11 0.97 -6.90
C PHE A 48 -15.36 0.63 -8.20
N ARG A 49 -14.86 -0.61 -8.34
CA ARG A 49 -14.16 -1.02 -9.56
C ARG A 49 -15.09 -1.07 -10.78
N ASP A 50 -16.36 -1.40 -10.57
CA ASP A 50 -17.33 -1.45 -11.68
C ASP A 50 -17.52 -0.06 -12.31
N ILE A 51 -17.47 1.00 -11.51
CA ILE A 51 -17.48 2.38 -12.01
C ILE A 51 -16.24 2.66 -12.85
N LEU A 52 -15.07 2.26 -12.36
CA LEU A 52 -13.80 2.45 -13.07
C LEU A 52 -13.79 1.72 -14.43
N LEU A 53 -14.26 0.47 -14.45
CA LEU A 53 -14.27 -0.34 -15.67
C LEU A 53 -15.29 0.19 -16.70
N ARG A 54 -16.43 0.70 -16.24
CA ARG A 54 -17.48 1.19 -17.12
C ARG A 54 -17.19 2.60 -17.64
N ASP A 55 -16.75 3.48 -16.77
CA ASP A 55 -16.74 4.93 -17.01
C ASP A 55 -15.33 5.56 -17.05
N GLY A 56 -14.30 4.80 -16.71
CA GLY A 56 -12.90 5.24 -16.73
C GLY A 56 -12.42 6.00 -15.47
N PRO A 57 -11.12 6.40 -15.46
CA PRO A 57 -10.47 7.00 -14.29
C PRO A 57 -11.05 8.33 -13.83
N GLU A 58 -11.40 9.23 -14.75
CA GLU A 58 -11.96 10.54 -14.43
C GLU A 58 -13.35 10.43 -13.81
N ALA A 59 -14.21 9.58 -14.37
CA ALA A 59 -15.53 9.33 -13.83
C ALA A 59 -15.46 8.63 -12.47
N PHE A 60 -14.53 7.72 -12.30
CA PHE A 60 -14.22 7.12 -11.00
C PHE A 60 -13.83 8.18 -9.97
N ALA A 61 -12.87 9.06 -10.28
CA ALA A 61 -12.43 10.12 -9.39
C ALA A 61 -13.59 11.07 -9.03
N LYS A 62 -14.47 11.38 -9.99
CA LYS A 62 -15.67 12.17 -9.76
C LYS A 62 -16.68 11.46 -8.86
N ALA A 63 -16.88 10.17 -9.03
CA ALA A 63 -17.74 9.36 -8.17
C ALA A 63 -17.22 9.34 -6.72
N VAL A 64 -15.91 9.18 -6.53
CA VAL A 64 -15.23 9.24 -5.23
C VAL A 64 -15.44 10.61 -4.57
N ARG A 65 -15.22 11.70 -5.32
CA ARG A 65 -15.40 13.07 -4.80
C ARG A 65 -16.84 13.36 -4.41
N ASN A 66 -17.81 12.80 -5.10
CA ASN A 66 -19.23 13.02 -4.84
C ASN A 66 -19.83 12.08 -3.80
N HIS A 67 -19.04 11.08 -3.36
CA HIS A 67 -19.50 10.12 -2.35
C HIS A 67 -19.79 10.84 -1.03
N GLN A 68 -20.93 10.50 -0.44
CA GLN A 68 -21.32 11.03 0.87
C GLN A 68 -20.87 10.04 1.95
N GLY A 69 -20.04 10.49 2.85
CA GLY A 69 -19.48 9.67 3.94
C GLY A 69 -18.02 9.31 3.77
N LEU A 70 -17.55 8.41 4.62
CA LEU A 70 -16.16 7.98 4.66
C LEU A 70 -15.94 6.76 3.75
N LEU A 71 -14.97 6.85 2.87
CA LEU A 71 -14.45 5.73 2.11
C LEU A 71 -13.18 5.18 2.77
N LEU A 72 -13.04 3.86 2.81
CA LEU A 72 -11.92 3.19 3.45
C LEU A 72 -11.09 2.41 2.43
N THR A 73 -9.77 2.49 2.57
CA THR A 73 -8.82 1.59 1.92
C THR A 73 -8.37 0.53 2.93
N ASP A 74 -8.49 -0.74 2.57
CA ASP A 74 -7.89 -1.81 3.36
C ASP A 74 -6.42 -1.98 2.98
N THR A 75 -5.54 -2.04 3.99
CA THR A 75 -4.09 -2.22 3.80
C THR A 75 -3.60 -3.58 4.31
N THR A 76 -4.49 -4.45 4.73
CA THR A 76 -4.16 -5.78 5.27
C THR A 76 -3.36 -6.61 4.25
N PHE A 77 -3.66 -6.44 2.97
CA PHE A 77 -3.02 -7.17 1.88
C PHE A 77 -1.63 -6.63 1.48
N ARG A 78 -1.20 -5.49 2.01
CA ARG A 78 0.14 -4.93 1.75
C ARG A 78 0.80 -4.34 2.99
N ASP A 79 0.40 -3.14 3.45
CA ASP A 79 1.17 -2.38 4.44
C ASP A 79 1.10 -2.98 5.85
N ALA A 80 -0.03 -3.51 6.24
CA ALA A 80 -0.18 -4.14 7.56
C ALA A 80 0.77 -5.32 7.71
N HIS A 81 0.81 -6.25 6.77
CA HIS A 81 1.74 -7.36 6.85
C HIS A 81 3.19 -6.98 6.50
N GLN A 82 3.40 -5.93 5.70
CA GLN A 82 4.74 -5.36 5.50
C GLN A 82 5.32 -4.86 6.81
N SER A 83 4.54 -4.16 7.61
CA SER A 83 4.97 -3.54 8.87
C SER A 83 5.08 -4.55 10.01
N LEU A 84 4.17 -5.52 10.08
CA LEU A 84 4.07 -6.46 11.21
C LEU A 84 4.79 -7.78 10.95
N LEU A 85 4.84 -8.25 9.70
CA LEU A 85 5.35 -9.56 9.33
C LEU A 85 6.46 -9.48 8.27
N ALA A 86 7.07 -8.31 8.08
CA ALA A 86 8.11 -8.05 7.08
C ALA A 86 7.73 -8.58 5.68
N THR A 87 6.47 -8.43 5.30
CA THR A 87 5.88 -8.85 4.01
C THR A 87 5.85 -10.39 3.80
N ARG A 88 6.09 -11.21 4.85
CA ARG A 88 6.17 -12.69 4.73
C ARG A 88 4.78 -13.35 4.79
N VAL A 89 3.83 -12.85 4.02
CA VAL A 89 2.52 -13.49 3.85
C VAL A 89 2.44 -14.09 2.45
N ARG A 90 2.11 -15.38 2.37
CA ARG A 90 2.08 -16.13 1.10
C ARG A 90 0.83 -15.77 0.30
N THR A 91 0.92 -15.88 -1.01
CA THR A 91 -0.23 -15.74 -1.90
C THR A 91 -1.38 -16.67 -1.51
N HIS A 92 -1.06 -17.90 -1.12
CA HIS A 92 -2.05 -18.87 -0.64
C HIS A 92 -2.92 -18.30 0.50
N ASP A 93 -2.29 -17.68 1.49
CA ASP A 93 -3.01 -17.16 2.68
C ASP A 93 -3.91 -15.96 2.32
N LEU A 94 -3.45 -15.10 1.40
CA LEU A 94 -4.24 -13.98 0.89
C LEU A 94 -5.44 -14.46 0.06
N LYS A 95 -5.25 -15.50 -0.74
CA LYS A 95 -6.32 -16.09 -1.57
C LYS A 95 -7.46 -16.68 -0.75
N LEU A 96 -7.15 -17.29 0.39
CA LEU A 96 -8.16 -17.91 1.24
C LEU A 96 -9.21 -16.91 1.73
N ILE A 97 -8.81 -15.67 2.04
CA ILE A 97 -9.74 -14.65 2.55
C ILE A 97 -10.33 -13.76 1.44
N SER A 98 -9.72 -13.73 0.26
CA SER A 98 -10.09 -12.83 -0.83
C SER A 98 -11.57 -12.93 -1.25
N PRO A 99 -12.18 -14.11 -1.42
CA PRO A 99 -13.60 -14.21 -1.77
C PRO A 99 -14.52 -13.64 -0.69
N TYR A 100 -14.18 -13.83 0.58
CA TYR A 100 -14.95 -13.24 1.68
C TYR A 100 -14.91 -11.71 1.63
N VAL A 101 -13.74 -11.14 1.36
CA VAL A 101 -13.56 -9.69 1.23
C VAL A 101 -14.37 -9.14 0.05
N ALA A 102 -14.34 -9.80 -1.10
CA ALA A 102 -15.10 -9.40 -2.28
C ALA A 102 -16.60 -9.31 -2.01
N HIS A 103 -17.16 -10.26 -1.25
CA HIS A 103 -18.59 -10.31 -0.96
C HIS A 103 -19.00 -9.37 0.18
N ASN A 104 -18.23 -9.33 1.26
CA ASN A 104 -18.66 -8.67 2.49
C ASN A 104 -18.08 -7.27 2.70
N MET A 105 -17.05 -6.90 1.90
CA MET A 105 -16.38 -5.59 1.99
C MET A 105 -16.40 -4.85 0.65
N HIS A 106 -17.40 -5.11 -0.20
CA HIS A 106 -17.53 -4.53 -1.54
C HIS A 106 -17.62 -3.00 -1.55
N GLN A 107 -17.99 -2.38 -0.43
CA GLN A 107 -18.06 -0.94 -0.25
C GLN A 107 -16.70 -0.26 -0.01
N LEU A 108 -15.61 -1.03 0.11
CA LEU A 108 -14.27 -0.46 0.21
C LEU A 108 -13.94 0.40 -1.02
N PHE A 109 -13.29 1.53 -0.76
CA PHE A 109 -12.72 2.35 -1.83
C PHE A 109 -11.67 1.57 -2.62
N SER A 110 -10.75 0.91 -1.92
CA SER A 110 -9.70 0.11 -2.53
C SER A 110 -9.11 -0.91 -1.55
N ILE A 111 -8.41 -1.89 -2.09
CA ILE A 111 -7.51 -2.78 -1.36
C ILE A 111 -6.09 -2.46 -1.81
N GLU A 112 -5.24 -1.99 -0.90
CA GLU A 112 -3.82 -1.84 -1.18
C GLU A 112 -3.13 -3.19 -1.04
N ASN A 113 -2.74 -3.80 -2.16
CA ASN A 113 -2.22 -5.17 -2.20
C ASN A 113 -0.81 -5.29 -2.78
N TRP A 114 -0.24 -4.21 -3.29
CA TRP A 114 1.02 -4.27 -4.02
C TRP A 114 1.93 -3.07 -3.76
N GLY A 115 3.25 -3.29 -3.86
CA GLY A 115 4.29 -2.26 -3.72
C GLY A 115 5.68 -2.84 -3.89
N GLY A 116 6.72 -2.03 -3.67
CA GLY A 116 8.10 -2.45 -3.85
C GLY A 116 8.51 -3.64 -3.01
N ALA A 117 8.15 -3.64 -1.73
CA ALA A 117 8.46 -4.76 -0.83
C ALA A 117 7.70 -6.04 -1.20
N THR A 118 6.49 -5.93 -1.74
CA THR A 118 5.75 -7.09 -2.25
C THR A 118 6.53 -7.79 -3.36
N PHE A 119 7.08 -6.99 -4.29
CA PHE A 119 7.88 -7.51 -5.39
C PHE A 119 9.14 -8.21 -4.90
N ASP A 120 9.91 -7.53 -4.08
CA ASP A 120 11.19 -8.03 -3.58
C ASP A 120 11.02 -9.28 -2.71
N VAL A 121 10.08 -9.26 -1.77
CA VAL A 121 9.88 -10.37 -0.82
C VAL A 121 9.25 -11.59 -1.49
N ALA A 122 8.29 -11.39 -2.40
CA ALA A 122 7.68 -12.51 -3.13
C ALA A 122 8.75 -13.32 -3.87
N MET A 123 9.61 -12.65 -4.64
CA MET A 123 10.66 -13.33 -5.41
C MET A 123 11.78 -13.86 -4.55
N ARG A 124 12.28 -13.06 -3.59
CA ARG A 124 13.52 -13.35 -2.86
C ARG A 124 13.34 -14.30 -1.67
N PHE A 125 12.19 -14.24 -1.00
CA PHE A 125 11.96 -14.97 0.25
C PHE A 125 10.82 -15.98 0.20
N LEU A 126 9.79 -15.71 -0.59
CA LEU A 126 8.64 -16.60 -0.69
C LEU A 126 8.71 -17.52 -1.91
N TYR A 127 9.62 -17.23 -2.85
CA TYR A 127 9.76 -17.96 -4.12
C TYR A 127 8.44 -17.97 -4.93
N GLU A 128 7.72 -16.83 -4.88
CA GLU A 128 6.46 -16.61 -5.56
C GLU A 128 6.60 -15.55 -6.67
N CYS A 129 5.81 -15.68 -7.73
CA CYS A 129 5.73 -14.66 -8.76
C CYS A 129 4.76 -13.54 -8.33
N PRO A 130 5.22 -12.28 -8.18
CA PRO A 130 4.34 -11.19 -7.77
C PRO A 130 3.25 -10.86 -8.81
N TRP A 131 3.51 -11.11 -10.09
CA TRP A 131 2.53 -10.94 -11.17
C TRP A 131 1.41 -11.97 -11.06
N GLN A 132 1.77 -13.24 -10.90
CA GLN A 132 0.79 -14.31 -10.70
C GLN A 132 -0.06 -14.05 -9.44
N ARG A 133 0.56 -13.59 -8.35
CA ARG A 133 -0.17 -13.16 -7.14
C ARG A 133 -1.25 -12.12 -7.48
N LEU A 134 -0.90 -11.10 -8.26
CA LEU A 134 -1.84 -10.05 -8.64
C LEU A 134 -3.01 -10.59 -9.47
N GLN A 135 -2.71 -11.43 -10.46
CA GLN A 135 -3.72 -12.07 -11.31
C GLN A 135 -4.69 -12.94 -10.51
N GLU A 136 -4.16 -13.86 -9.70
CA GLU A 136 -4.96 -14.78 -8.91
C GLU A 136 -5.83 -14.05 -7.88
N MET A 137 -5.31 -12.99 -7.27
CA MET A 137 -6.09 -12.16 -6.37
C MET A 137 -7.18 -11.38 -7.12
N ARG A 138 -6.89 -10.88 -8.33
CA ARG A 138 -7.86 -10.17 -9.15
C ARG A 138 -9.04 -11.05 -9.59
N GLU A 139 -8.80 -12.30 -9.88
CA GLU A 139 -9.84 -13.28 -10.17
C GLU A 139 -10.80 -13.47 -8.98
N LEU A 140 -10.25 -13.45 -7.76
CA LEU A 140 -11.03 -13.66 -6.53
C LEU A 140 -11.71 -12.39 -5.99
N VAL A 141 -11.24 -11.21 -6.40
CA VAL A 141 -11.79 -9.91 -5.99
C VAL A 141 -12.03 -9.05 -7.24
N PRO A 142 -13.09 -9.31 -8.01
CA PRO A 142 -13.31 -8.62 -9.28
C PRO A 142 -13.84 -7.19 -9.12
N ASN A 143 -14.49 -6.86 -8.01
CA ASN A 143 -15.35 -5.70 -7.80
C ASN A 143 -14.71 -4.54 -7.00
N ILE A 144 -13.62 -4.80 -6.27
CA ILE A 144 -12.94 -3.77 -5.46
C ILE A 144 -11.67 -3.30 -6.17
N PRO A 145 -11.40 -1.99 -6.29
CA PRO A 145 -10.17 -1.49 -6.88
C PRO A 145 -8.92 -1.95 -6.14
N PHE A 146 -7.91 -2.43 -6.88
CA PHE A 146 -6.60 -2.70 -6.32
C PHE A 146 -5.70 -1.48 -6.42
N GLN A 147 -4.98 -1.23 -5.35
CA GLN A 147 -4.09 -0.10 -5.21
C GLN A 147 -2.67 -0.56 -4.93
N MET A 148 -1.70 0.12 -5.55
CA MET A 148 -0.29 -0.08 -5.27
C MET A 148 0.41 1.22 -4.89
N LEU A 149 1.52 1.08 -4.17
CA LEU A 149 2.45 2.16 -3.90
C LEU A 149 3.55 2.16 -4.97
N LEU A 150 3.67 3.26 -5.72
CA LEU A 150 4.66 3.45 -6.79
C LEU A 150 5.63 4.57 -6.40
N ARG A 151 6.93 4.27 -6.43
CA ARG A 151 7.99 5.22 -6.01
C ARG A 151 8.47 6.10 -7.17
N GLY A 152 7.56 6.81 -7.86
CA GLY A 152 7.92 7.62 -9.02
C GLY A 152 8.77 6.83 -10.02
N ALA A 153 9.87 7.40 -10.49
CA ALA A 153 10.81 6.78 -11.42
C ALA A 153 11.53 5.53 -10.89
N ASN A 154 11.46 5.26 -9.58
CA ASN A 154 12.00 4.05 -8.99
C ASN A 154 11.02 2.87 -9.10
N ALA A 155 9.78 3.10 -9.54
CA ALA A 155 8.72 2.09 -9.60
C ALA A 155 8.63 1.25 -8.31
N VAL A 156 9.05 -0.01 -8.35
CA VAL A 156 9.11 -0.92 -7.18
C VAL A 156 10.55 -1.13 -6.67
N GLY A 157 11.54 -0.50 -7.31
CA GLY A 157 12.97 -0.64 -6.98
C GLY A 157 13.48 0.36 -5.97
N TYR A 158 14.82 0.36 -5.82
CA TYR A 158 15.57 1.22 -4.89
C TYR A 158 16.43 2.27 -5.61
N THR A 159 16.48 2.21 -6.93
CA THR A 159 17.17 3.16 -7.81
C THR A 159 16.22 3.56 -8.94
N ASN A 160 16.50 4.67 -9.61
CA ASN A 160 15.72 5.07 -10.78
C ASN A 160 15.89 4.04 -11.90
N TYR A 161 14.78 3.66 -12.50
CA TYR A 161 14.79 2.90 -13.74
C TYR A 161 14.75 3.82 -14.95
N PRO A 162 15.19 3.35 -16.13
CA PRO A 162 14.92 4.05 -17.38
C PRO A 162 13.42 4.27 -17.59
N ASP A 163 13.06 5.40 -18.19
CA ASP A 163 11.66 5.82 -18.36
C ASP A 163 10.81 4.73 -19.03
N ASN A 164 11.31 4.15 -20.12
CA ASN A 164 10.63 3.09 -20.85
C ASN A 164 10.30 1.87 -19.97
N THR A 165 11.14 1.58 -18.96
CA THR A 165 10.91 0.48 -18.01
C THR A 165 9.76 0.84 -17.07
N VAL A 166 9.68 2.10 -16.60
CA VAL A 166 8.59 2.57 -15.73
C VAL A 166 7.25 2.54 -16.48
N TYR A 167 7.22 3.01 -17.72
CA TYR A 167 6.04 2.94 -18.57
C TYR A 167 5.58 1.49 -18.78
N LYS A 168 6.50 0.61 -19.18
CA LYS A 168 6.15 -0.81 -19.41
C LYS A 168 5.73 -1.51 -18.12
N PHE A 169 6.32 -1.16 -16.99
CA PHE A 169 5.91 -1.68 -15.68
C PHE A 169 4.45 -1.31 -15.36
N CYS A 170 4.06 -0.04 -15.54
CA CYS A 170 2.69 0.41 -15.27
C CYS A 170 1.67 -0.23 -16.22
N GLU A 171 2.02 -0.34 -17.50
CA GLU A 171 1.21 -1.02 -18.50
C GLU A 171 0.93 -2.48 -18.10
N VAL A 172 1.99 -3.25 -17.81
CA VAL A 172 1.86 -4.66 -17.41
C VAL A 172 1.13 -4.79 -16.06
N ALA A 173 1.36 -3.86 -15.11
CA ALA A 173 0.63 -3.88 -13.84
C ALA A 173 -0.88 -3.66 -14.04
N LYS A 174 -1.25 -2.74 -14.93
CA LYS A 174 -2.66 -2.49 -15.30
C LYS A 174 -3.28 -3.70 -15.99
N GLU A 175 -2.59 -4.29 -16.94
CA GLU A 175 -3.03 -5.51 -17.65
C GLU A 175 -3.29 -6.67 -16.67
N ASN A 176 -2.50 -6.78 -15.62
CA ASN A 176 -2.60 -7.84 -14.62
C ASN A 176 -3.58 -7.50 -13.47
N GLY A 177 -4.31 -6.39 -13.55
CA GLY A 177 -5.41 -6.09 -12.65
C GLY A 177 -5.15 -4.99 -11.61
N MET A 178 -4.07 -4.21 -11.72
CA MET A 178 -3.86 -3.02 -10.91
C MET A 178 -4.76 -1.89 -11.41
N ASP A 179 -5.40 -1.16 -10.49
CA ASP A 179 -6.35 -0.10 -10.83
C ASP A 179 -5.84 1.28 -10.43
N ILE A 180 -5.32 1.44 -9.21
CA ILE A 180 -4.91 2.72 -8.63
C ILE A 180 -3.41 2.71 -8.35
N PHE A 181 -2.70 3.68 -8.92
CA PHE A 181 -1.28 3.88 -8.69
C PHE A 181 -1.07 5.08 -7.76
N ARG A 182 -0.74 4.80 -6.48
CA ARG A 182 -0.36 5.83 -5.52
C ARG A 182 1.10 6.19 -5.74
N VAL A 183 1.31 7.24 -6.50
CA VAL A 183 2.65 7.73 -6.85
C VAL A 183 3.15 8.68 -5.78
N PHE A 184 4.34 8.43 -5.26
CA PHE A 184 4.97 9.30 -4.27
C PHE A 184 6.48 9.41 -4.45
N ASP A 185 7.02 10.49 -3.93
CA ASP A 185 8.44 10.64 -3.64
C ASP A 185 8.61 11.00 -2.16
N SER A 186 9.62 10.43 -1.50
CA SER A 186 9.82 10.63 -0.07
C SER A 186 10.25 12.05 0.31
N LEU A 187 10.77 12.79 -0.64
CA LEU A 187 11.20 14.18 -0.50
C LEU A 187 10.29 15.17 -1.26
N ASN A 188 9.19 14.68 -1.81
CA ASN A 188 8.27 15.44 -2.68
C ASN A 188 8.99 16.02 -3.92
N TYR A 189 9.93 15.27 -4.49
CA TYR A 189 10.62 15.70 -5.70
C TYR A 189 9.74 15.47 -6.92
N LEU A 190 9.09 16.52 -7.36
CA LEU A 190 8.05 16.49 -8.38
C LEU A 190 8.49 15.86 -9.72
N PRO A 191 9.70 16.13 -10.28
CA PRO A 191 10.12 15.50 -11.53
C PRO A 191 10.14 13.97 -11.45
N ASN A 192 10.51 13.39 -10.30
CA ASN A 192 10.47 11.95 -10.06
C ASN A 192 9.02 11.42 -10.01
N MET A 193 8.10 12.19 -9.45
CA MET A 193 6.69 11.82 -9.37
C MET A 193 6.00 11.91 -10.74
N ILE A 194 6.27 12.95 -11.52
CA ILE A 194 5.62 13.17 -12.83
C ILE A 194 5.80 11.96 -13.74
N LEU A 195 7.01 11.42 -13.85
CA LEU A 195 7.25 10.23 -14.67
C LEU A 195 6.36 9.06 -14.28
N GLY A 196 6.24 8.79 -12.98
CA GLY A 196 5.36 7.71 -12.48
C GLY A 196 3.88 8.02 -12.71
N MET A 197 3.47 9.29 -12.60
CA MET A 197 2.09 9.72 -12.86
C MET A 197 1.72 9.55 -14.34
N GLU A 198 2.58 10.00 -15.24
CA GLU A 198 2.42 9.86 -16.68
C GLU A 198 2.36 8.38 -17.10
N ALA A 199 3.29 7.57 -16.58
CA ALA A 199 3.32 6.13 -16.86
C ALA A 199 2.03 5.43 -16.42
N ALA A 200 1.53 5.74 -15.22
CA ALA A 200 0.29 5.18 -14.69
C ALA A 200 -0.95 5.66 -15.47
N GLY A 201 -1.00 6.96 -15.82
CA GLY A 201 -2.08 7.54 -16.63
C GLY A 201 -2.13 6.96 -18.05
N ASN A 202 -0.99 6.85 -18.71
CA ASN A 202 -0.87 6.28 -20.05
C ASN A 202 -1.28 4.80 -20.09
N ALA A 203 -1.08 4.07 -18.98
CA ALA A 203 -1.56 2.71 -18.81
C ALA A 203 -3.09 2.62 -18.59
N GLY A 204 -3.80 3.74 -18.46
CA GLY A 204 -5.24 3.80 -18.15
C GLY A 204 -5.56 3.50 -16.69
N GLY A 205 -4.58 3.68 -15.79
CA GLY A 205 -4.76 3.55 -14.36
C GLY A 205 -5.28 4.85 -13.72
N VAL A 206 -5.84 4.73 -12.52
CA VAL A 206 -6.15 5.89 -11.68
C VAL A 206 -4.86 6.40 -11.05
N VAL A 207 -4.50 7.65 -11.32
CA VAL A 207 -3.34 8.32 -10.75
C VAL A 207 -3.71 8.95 -9.42
N GLU A 208 -3.12 8.46 -8.34
CA GLU A 208 -3.23 9.05 -7.00
C GLU A 208 -1.87 9.63 -6.60
N ALA A 209 -1.70 10.94 -6.71
CA ALA A 209 -0.46 11.61 -6.32
C ALA A 209 -0.42 11.86 -4.81
N ALA A 210 0.63 11.37 -4.14
CA ALA A 210 0.74 11.44 -2.70
C ALA A 210 1.81 12.42 -2.24
N ILE A 211 1.38 13.42 -1.48
CA ILE A 211 2.25 14.37 -0.80
C ILE A 211 2.79 13.73 0.48
N SER A 212 4.12 13.60 0.58
CA SER A 212 4.79 13.17 1.80
C SER A 212 4.77 14.31 2.82
N TYR A 213 3.82 14.23 3.75
CA TYR A 213 3.63 15.24 4.80
C TYR A 213 4.52 14.94 6.00
N THR A 214 5.22 15.97 6.49
CA THR A 214 6.03 15.91 7.70
C THR A 214 6.01 17.24 8.44
N GLY A 215 6.25 17.22 9.74
CA GLY A 215 6.29 18.43 10.56
C GLY A 215 4.93 18.91 11.06
N ASP A 216 4.88 20.13 11.51
CA ASP A 216 3.69 20.82 12.02
C ASP A 216 3.52 22.13 11.25
N VAL A 217 2.51 22.19 10.40
CA VAL A 217 2.18 23.39 9.61
C VAL A 217 1.57 24.52 10.45
N CYS A 218 1.18 24.23 11.69
CA CYS A 218 0.63 25.23 12.63
C CYS A 218 1.72 25.91 13.44
N ASP A 219 2.96 25.39 13.44
CA ASP A 219 4.10 25.99 14.14
C ASP A 219 4.74 27.10 13.30
N PRO A 220 4.63 28.38 13.66
CA PRO A 220 5.17 29.50 12.90
C PRO A 220 6.70 29.50 12.80
N LEU A 221 7.38 28.75 13.66
CA LEU A 221 8.84 28.61 13.62
C LEU A 221 9.31 27.60 12.56
N ARG A 222 8.39 26.80 12.03
CA ARG A 222 8.67 25.78 11.03
C ARG A 222 8.45 26.29 9.60
N THR A 223 9.40 27.07 9.09
CA THR A 223 9.26 27.76 7.79
C THR A 223 9.48 26.89 6.57
N LYS A 224 10.20 25.75 6.70
CA LYS A 224 10.58 24.91 5.56
C LYS A 224 9.40 24.14 4.94
N TYR A 225 8.55 23.54 5.78
CA TYR A 225 7.40 22.73 5.36
C TYR A 225 6.12 23.40 5.83
N SER A 226 5.91 24.64 5.36
CA SER A 226 4.75 25.47 5.67
C SER A 226 3.50 24.99 4.96
N LEU A 227 2.35 25.52 5.33
CA LEU A 227 1.10 25.30 4.61
C LEU A 227 1.21 25.72 3.15
N ASP A 228 1.86 26.88 2.88
CA ASP A 228 2.03 27.40 1.52
C ASP A 228 2.90 26.46 0.65
N TYR A 229 3.92 25.83 1.24
CA TYR A 229 4.71 24.82 0.55
C TYR A 229 3.82 23.64 0.09
N TYR A 230 2.99 23.11 0.95
CA TYR A 230 2.11 21.99 0.60
C TYR A 230 0.99 22.40 -0.37
N LEU A 231 0.46 23.60 -0.24
CA LEU A 231 -0.55 24.13 -1.18
C LEU A 231 0.04 24.34 -2.58
N ALA A 232 1.27 24.84 -2.67
CA ALA A 232 1.96 24.99 -3.96
C ALA A 232 2.18 23.62 -4.61
N LEU A 233 2.72 22.65 -3.86
CA LEU A 233 2.93 21.29 -4.33
C LEU A 233 1.63 20.63 -4.79
N ALA A 234 0.55 20.79 -4.03
CA ALA A 234 -0.76 20.26 -4.40
C ALA A 234 -1.27 20.83 -5.73
N LYS A 235 -1.09 22.14 -5.96
CA LYS A 235 -1.47 22.79 -7.23
C LYS A 235 -0.66 22.24 -8.40
N GLU A 236 0.64 22.01 -8.22
CA GLU A 236 1.51 21.46 -9.27
C GLU A 236 1.09 20.01 -9.60
N LEU A 237 0.79 19.17 -8.59
CA LEU A 237 0.32 17.81 -8.81
C LEU A 237 -1.05 17.76 -9.51
N VAL A 238 -1.95 18.69 -9.19
CA VAL A 238 -3.24 18.81 -9.89
C VAL A 238 -3.02 19.25 -11.33
N ALA A 239 -2.14 20.23 -11.57
CA ALA A 239 -1.80 20.65 -12.92
C ALA A 239 -1.12 19.54 -13.75
N ALA A 240 -0.40 18.63 -13.11
CA ALA A 240 0.19 17.45 -13.72
C ALA A 240 -0.82 16.31 -14.01
N GLY A 241 -2.11 16.50 -13.70
CA GLY A 241 -3.18 15.57 -14.09
C GLY A 241 -3.45 14.44 -13.10
N THR A 242 -3.23 14.65 -11.79
CA THR A 242 -3.64 13.64 -10.81
C THR A 242 -5.16 13.52 -10.73
N HIS A 243 -5.68 12.29 -10.66
CA HIS A 243 -7.10 12.02 -10.45
C HIS A 243 -7.50 12.19 -8.98
N ILE A 244 -6.60 11.81 -8.06
CA ILE A 244 -6.81 11.85 -6.61
C ILE A 244 -5.56 12.42 -5.96
N LEU A 245 -5.73 13.34 -5.02
CA LEU A 245 -4.65 13.87 -4.21
C LEU A 245 -4.65 13.17 -2.84
N CYS A 246 -3.51 12.61 -2.44
CA CYS A 246 -3.33 11.91 -1.18
C CYS A 246 -2.38 12.69 -0.26
N ILE A 247 -2.71 12.77 1.02
CA ILE A 247 -1.77 13.25 2.04
C ILE A 247 -1.21 12.03 2.78
N LYS A 248 0.07 11.74 2.53
CA LYS A 248 0.79 10.62 3.14
C LYS A 248 1.55 11.10 4.38
N VAL A 249 0.95 10.90 5.54
CA VAL A 249 1.57 11.29 6.81
C VAL A 249 2.72 10.35 7.13
N ARG A 250 3.95 10.88 7.25
CA ARG A 250 5.17 10.08 7.50
C ARG A 250 5.58 10.02 8.97
N ALA A 251 5.33 11.07 9.72
CA ALA A 251 5.63 11.15 11.13
C ALA A 251 4.46 11.81 11.85
N SER A 252 3.96 11.18 12.89
CA SER A 252 3.16 11.88 13.87
C SER A 252 4.07 12.87 14.58
N CYS A 253 3.64 14.14 14.65
CA CYS A 253 4.32 15.11 15.50
C CYS A 253 4.30 14.57 16.95
N PRO A 254 5.43 14.46 17.67
CA PRO A 254 5.46 13.97 19.05
C PRO A 254 4.77 14.91 20.05
N HIS A 255 4.27 16.05 19.59
CA HIS A 255 3.55 17.00 20.41
C HIS A 255 2.04 16.90 20.15
N THR A 256 1.43 15.92 20.78
CA THR A 256 0.00 15.97 21.08
C THR A 256 -0.23 17.05 22.15
N HIS A 257 -0.19 18.31 21.74
CA HIS A 257 -0.92 19.30 22.50
C HIS A 257 -2.40 18.99 22.30
N THR A 258 -2.99 18.37 23.28
CA THR A 258 -4.42 18.21 23.46
C THR A 258 -5.08 19.58 23.55
N HIS A 259 -5.15 20.30 22.47
CA HIS A 259 -6.14 21.34 22.33
C HIS A 259 -7.45 20.67 21.91
N ARG A 260 -8.19 20.23 22.91
CA ARG A 260 -9.63 20.03 22.72
C ARG A 260 -10.20 21.36 22.24
N ALA A 261 -10.42 21.47 20.93
CA ALA A 261 -11.31 22.50 20.43
C ALA A 261 -12.71 22.18 20.97
N PRO A 262 -13.40 23.13 21.59
CA PRO A 262 -14.79 22.91 21.98
C PRO A 262 -15.61 22.71 20.70
N VAL A 263 -16.26 21.57 20.62
CA VAL A 263 -17.31 21.33 19.62
C VAL A 263 -18.44 22.30 19.93
N ARG A 264 -18.70 23.25 19.04
CA ARG A 264 -19.94 24.02 18.93
C ARG A 264 -20.67 23.63 17.68
#